data_fb1953066b78b44d6c1dce7f5e90bc69
#
_entry.id   fb1953066b78b44d6c1dce7f5e90bc69
#
_cell.length_a   1.000
_cell.length_b   1.000
_cell.length_c   1.000
_cell.angle_alpha   90.00
_cell.angle_beta   90.00
_cell.angle_gamma   90.00
#
_symmetry.space_group_name_H-M   'P 1'
#
loop_
_entity.id
_entity.type
_entity.pdbx_description
1 polymer ?
#
loop_
_entity_poly.entity_id
_entity_poly.type
_entity_poly.pdbx_seq_one_letter_code
_entity_poly.pdbx_strand_id
1 'polypeptide(L)'
;RQQEGVDTADILLGLCYAMIRNYKAVIVKNLPVKKDVAFSGGVTKNIGVIRAIKDIFKLDDNELIISEYANYSGAVGAAVKSEYEISMKELKLKLDKNNENSNKLHRLKPLKLSDGKKNSEPSVTGKIPTEGCALGIDIGSTSTNLVLIDNDKKLVDFQYLRTGGDSENAVKRGLDSIKKRFGDVKFISVGVTGSGRDRIGKHIGADTIKDEITAKAKAAVFADSEVDTVFEIGGQDSKYISIKTG
;
A
#
# COMPACT_ATOMS: atom_id res chain seq x y z
N ARG A 1 -9.32 -7.96 8.07
CA ARG A 1 -10.72 -7.75 8.48
C ARG A 1 -11.68 -7.67 7.29
N GLN A 2 -11.35 -6.93 6.25
CA GLN A 2 -12.16 -6.94 5.02
C GLN A 2 -12.30 -8.36 4.43
N GLN A 3 -11.22 -9.14 4.49
CA GLN A 3 -11.20 -10.55 4.07
C GLN A 3 -11.94 -11.49 5.04
N GLU A 4 -12.21 -11.02 6.25
CA GLU A 4 -12.99 -11.71 7.29
C GLU A 4 -14.49 -11.41 7.21
N GLY A 5 -14.92 -10.62 6.22
CA GLY A 5 -16.32 -10.25 5.98
C GLY A 5 -16.84 -9.12 6.89
N VAL A 6 -15.94 -8.35 7.51
CA VAL A 6 -16.31 -7.15 8.27
C VAL A 6 -16.80 -6.07 7.31
N ASP A 7 -17.87 -5.36 7.66
CA ASP A 7 -18.41 -4.27 6.86
C ASP A 7 -17.35 -3.18 6.58
N THR A 8 -17.32 -2.68 5.36
CA THR A 8 -16.34 -1.68 4.94
C THR A 8 -16.47 -0.38 5.73
N ALA A 9 -17.67 0.02 6.10
CA ALA A 9 -17.92 1.24 6.90
C ALA A 9 -17.32 1.09 8.30
N ASP A 10 -17.44 -0.08 8.92
CA ASP A 10 -16.84 -0.36 10.24
C ASP A 10 -15.32 -0.36 10.18
N ILE A 11 -14.75 -0.89 9.10
CA ILE A 11 -13.30 -0.87 8.87
C ILE A 11 -12.81 0.59 8.73
N LEU A 12 -13.50 1.40 7.91
CA LEU A 12 -13.13 2.80 7.69
C LEU A 12 -13.25 3.63 8.97
N LEU A 13 -14.31 3.42 9.73
CA LEU A 13 -14.48 4.08 11.03
C LEU A 13 -13.40 3.63 12.01
N GLY A 14 -13.10 2.34 12.07
CA GLY A 14 -12.01 1.79 12.89
C GLY A 14 -10.65 2.39 12.55
N LEU A 15 -10.37 2.65 11.27
CA LEU A 15 -9.15 3.35 10.83
C LEU A 15 -9.11 4.80 11.32
N CYS A 16 -10.23 5.53 11.29
CA CYS A 16 -10.31 6.87 11.84
C CYS A 16 -9.95 6.88 13.34
N TYR A 17 -10.52 5.95 14.11
CA TYR A 17 -10.19 5.81 15.55
C TYR A 17 -8.73 5.42 15.77
N ALA A 18 -8.18 4.50 14.99
CA ALA A 18 -6.78 4.10 15.08
C ALA A 18 -5.84 5.28 14.80
N MET A 19 -6.13 6.06 13.77
CA MET A 19 -5.38 7.27 13.43
C MET A 19 -5.38 8.28 14.57
N ILE A 20 -6.54 8.57 15.16
CA ILE A 20 -6.64 9.56 16.25
C ILE A 20 -6.01 9.04 17.55
N ARG A 21 -6.10 7.73 17.86
CA ARG A 21 -5.36 7.14 18.99
C ARG A 21 -3.86 7.28 18.80
N ASN A 22 -3.36 7.03 17.60
CA ASN A 22 -1.94 7.20 17.28
C ASN A 22 -1.53 8.67 17.38
N TYR A 23 -2.34 9.59 16.85
CA TYR A 23 -2.12 11.04 16.98
C TYR A 23 -2.03 11.45 18.45
N LYS A 24 -2.95 10.99 19.30
CA LYS A 24 -2.94 11.24 20.74
C LYS A 24 -1.66 10.70 21.38
N ALA A 25 -1.27 9.47 21.06
CA ALA A 25 -0.11 8.83 21.67
C ALA A 25 1.23 9.43 21.24
N VAL A 26 1.37 9.81 19.97
CA VAL A 26 2.66 10.21 19.38
C VAL A 26 2.83 11.74 19.37
N ILE A 27 1.78 12.47 19.05
CA ILE A 27 1.85 13.93 18.87
C ILE A 27 1.42 14.66 20.16
N VAL A 28 0.21 14.39 20.66
CA VAL A 28 -0.30 15.06 21.86
C VAL A 28 0.38 14.53 23.13
N LYS A 29 0.67 13.23 23.18
CA LYS A 29 1.32 12.56 24.33
C LYS A 29 0.57 12.86 25.65
N ASN A 30 1.30 13.37 26.64
CA ASN A 30 0.79 13.71 27.97
C ASN A 30 0.47 15.20 28.10
N LEU A 31 0.44 15.96 27.00
CA LEU A 31 0.10 17.37 27.06
C LEU A 31 -1.39 17.52 27.41
N PRO A 32 -1.74 18.46 28.31
CA PRO A 32 -3.12 18.71 28.66
C PRO A 32 -3.85 19.33 27.46
N VAL A 33 -4.94 18.71 27.05
CA VAL A 33 -5.85 19.27 26.06
C VAL A 33 -6.89 20.10 26.82
N LYS A 34 -6.82 21.41 26.63
CA LYS A 34 -7.83 22.32 27.15
C LYS A 34 -9.04 22.32 26.23
N LYS A 35 -10.22 22.55 26.80
CA LYS A 35 -11.47 22.66 26.04
C LYS A 35 -11.42 23.83 25.06
N ASP A 36 -12.37 23.86 24.12
CA ASP A 36 -12.38 24.73 22.94
C ASP A 36 -11.22 24.43 21.99
N VAL A 37 -11.25 23.22 21.47
CA VAL A 37 -10.25 22.71 20.52
C VAL A 37 -10.62 23.11 19.10
N ALA A 38 -9.78 23.90 18.44
CA ALA A 38 -9.93 24.15 17.01
C ALA A 38 -9.36 23.00 16.19
N PHE A 39 -10.16 22.44 15.28
CA PHE A 39 -9.73 21.43 14.33
C PHE A 39 -9.65 22.02 12.91
N SER A 40 -8.49 21.95 12.29
CA SER A 40 -8.23 22.54 10.98
C SER A 40 -7.47 21.57 10.05
N GLY A 41 -7.49 21.87 8.76
CA GLY A 41 -6.86 21.07 7.71
C GLY A 41 -7.86 20.27 6.87
N GLY A 42 -7.40 19.66 5.78
CA GLY A 42 -8.26 18.96 4.80
C GLY A 42 -9.05 17.78 5.36
N VAL A 43 -8.62 17.22 6.49
CA VAL A 43 -9.28 16.07 7.14
C VAL A 43 -10.53 16.47 7.92
N THR A 44 -10.78 17.77 8.13
CA THR A 44 -12.00 18.29 8.80
C THR A 44 -13.31 17.95 8.10
N LYS A 45 -13.26 17.52 6.84
CA LYS A 45 -14.42 17.03 6.08
C LYS A 45 -14.78 15.57 6.38
N ASN A 46 -13.94 14.84 7.09
CA ASN A 46 -14.15 13.43 7.40
C ASN A 46 -14.94 13.28 8.70
N ILE A 47 -16.21 12.92 8.60
CA ILE A 47 -17.12 12.75 9.74
C ILE A 47 -16.63 11.68 10.72
N GLY A 48 -16.02 10.59 10.24
CA GLY A 48 -15.45 9.52 11.07
C GLY A 48 -14.29 10.03 11.94
N VAL A 49 -13.46 10.92 11.37
CA VAL A 49 -12.36 11.56 12.11
C VAL A 49 -12.88 12.54 13.15
N ILE A 50 -13.88 13.36 12.83
CA ILE A 50 -14.53 14.28 13.77
C ILE A 50 -15.08 13.49 14.97
N ARG A 51 -15.82 12.42 14.71
CA ARG A 51 -16.34 11.53 15.75
C ARG A 51 -15.21 10.93 16.60
N ALA A 52 -14.19 10.40 15.98
CA ALA A 52 -13.05 9.81 16.68
C ALA A 52 -12.31 10.83 17.58
N ILE A 53 -12.17 12.08 17.14
CA ILE A 53 -11.58 13.16 17.94
C ILE A 53 -12.43 13.41 19.18
N LYS A 54 -13.74 13.62 19.02
CA LYS A 54 -14.66 13.87 20.14
C LYS A 54 -14.59 12.75 21.17
N ASP A 55 -14.70 11.50 20.74
CA ASP A 55 -14.73 10.35 21.64
C ASP A 55 -13.37 10.14 22.36
N ILE A 56 -12.25 10.25 21.65
CA ILE A 56 -10.91 9.98 22.22
C ILE A 56 -10.45 11.08 23.15
N PHE A 57 -10.78 12.34 22.85
CA PHE A 57 -10.44 13.50 23.67
C PHE A 57 -11.55 13.91 24.65
N LYS A 58 -12.70 13.22 24.62
CA LYS A 58 -13.88 13.47 25.44
C LYS A 58 -14.36 14.92 25.32
N LEU A 59 -14.54 15.37 24.09
CA LEU A 59 -15.03 16.70 23.75
C LEU A 59 -16.52 16.64 23.41
N ASP A 60 -17.27 17.59 23.98
CA ASP A 60 -18.66 17.82 23.63
C ASP A 60 -18.79 18.51 22.26
N ASP A 61 -20.00 18.56 21.71
CA ASP A 61 -20.27 19.14 20.40
C ASP A 61 -19.82 20.61 20.27
N ASN A 62 -19.90 21.37 21.32
CA ASN A 62 -19.52 22.77 21.35
C ASN A 62 -18.04 23.01 21.68
N GLU A 63 -17.31 21.97 22.07
CA GLU A 63 -15.90 22.06 22.47
C GLU A 63 -14.93 21.73 21.31
N LEU A 64 -15.45 21.21 20.18
CA LEU A 64 -14.68 21.00 18.94
C LEU A 64 -15.12 22.01 17.89
N ILE A 65 -14.31 23.04 17.69
CA ILE A 65 -14.59 24.14 16.77
C ILE A 65 -14.00 23.83 15.40
N ILE A 66 -14.86 23.77 14.38
CA ILE A 66 -14.47 23.62 12.98
C ILE A 66 -14.99 24.84 12.24
N SER A 67 -14.11 25.79 11.97
CA SER A 67 -14.49 27.01 11.26
C SER A 67 -14.78 26.73 9.76
N GLU A 68 -15.51 27.63 9.12
CA GLU A 68 -15.72 27.60 7.66
C GLU A 68 -14.40 27.66 6.88
N TYR A 69 -13.36 28.27 7.47
CA TYR A 69 -12.02 28.39 6.90
C TYR A 69 -11.10 27.22 7.27
N ALA A 70 -11.59 26.16 7.91
CA ALA A 70 -10.74 25.09 8.45
C ALA A 70 -9.78 24.49 7.44
N ASN A 71 -10.20 24.35 6.18
CA ASN A 71 -9.36 23.83 5.09
C ASN A 71 -8.29 24.82 4.61
N TYR A 72 -8.49 26.11 4.88
CA TYR A 72 -7.64 27.20 4.39
C TYR A 72 -7.00 27.99 5.55
N SER A 73 -7.08 27.47 6.76
CA SER A 73 -6.68 28.16 7.98
C SER A 73 -5.26 28.72 7.92
N GLY A 74 -4.32 27.98 7.32
CA GLY A 74 -2.95 28.44 7.11
C GLY A 74 -2.86 29.68 6.21
N ALA A 75 -3.58 29.68 5.09
CA ALA A 75 -3.60 30.81 4.16
C ALA A 75 -4.32 32.02 4.77
N VAL A 76 -5.44 31.77 5.45
CA VAL A 76 -6.18 32.82 6.17
C VAL A 76 -5.30 33.45 7.26
N GLY A 77 -4.63 32.63 8.07
CA GLY A 77 -3.72 33.11 9.10
C GLY A 77 -2.56 33.93 8.55
N ALA A 78 -1.98 33.51 7.42
CA ALA A 78 -0.95 34.27 6.72
C ALA A 78 -1.47 35.60 6.20
N ALA A 79 -2.67 35.64 5.61
CA ALA A 79 -3.30 36.85 5.13
C ALA A 79 -3.62 37.86 6.27
N VAL A 80 -4.14 37.35 7.40
CA VAL A 80 -4.43 38.18 8.57
C VAL A 80 -3.17 38.80 9.18
N LYS A 81 -2.03 38.09 9.06
CA LYS A 81 -0.73 38.57 9.56
C LYS A 81 0.05 39.41 8.57
N SER A 82 -0.40 39.48 7.30
CA SER A 82 0.30 40.28 6.30
C SER A 82 0.05 41.76 6.50
N GLU A 83 1.12 42.54 6.48
CA GLU A 83 1.11 44.00 6.66
C GLU A 83 1.68 44.69 5.41
N TYR A 84 2.01 43.93 4.35
CA TYR A 84 2.67 44.43 3.19
C TYR A 84 1.76 44.45 1.98
N GLU A 85 1.68 45.62 1.32
CA GLU A 85 0.89 45.83 0.12
C GLU A 85 1.74 45.57 -1.13
N ILE A 86 1.26 44.72 -2.04
CA ILE A 86 1.92 44.35 -3.28
C ILE A 86 0.90 44.14 -4.41
N SER A 87 1.18 44.67 -5.59
CA SER A 87 0.33 44.42 -6.75
C SER A 87 0.53 42.99 -7.31
N MET A 88 -0.51 42.46 -7.96
CA MET A 88 -0.45 41.16 -8.64
C MET A 88 0.68 41.10 -9.69
N LYS A 89 0.88 42.20 -10.43
CA LYS A 89 1.93 42.30 -11.44
C LYS A 89 3.32 42.21 -10.83
N GLU A 90 3.52 42.91 -9.73
CA GLU A 90 4.81 42.89 -9.00
C GLU A 90 5.09 41.53 -8.35
N LEU A 91 4.06 40.90 -7.79
CA LEU A 91 4.19 39.57 -7.23
C LEU A 91 4.62 38.54 -8.27
N LYS A 92 4.01 38.57 -9.46
CA LYS A 92 4.40 37.71 -10.58
C LYS A 92 5.84 37.95 -11.03
N LEU A 93 6.23 39.23 -11.19
CA LEU A 93 7.62 39.57 -11.54
C LEU A 93 8.65 39.07 -10.51
N LYS A 94 8.33 39.11 -9.22
CA LYS A 94 9.21 38.57 -8.19
C LYS A 94 9.34 37.04 -8.25
N LEU A 95 8.27 36.33 -8.59
CA LEU A 95 8.31 34.88 -8.79
C LEU A 95 9.15 34.48 -10.01
N ASP A 96 9.02 35.21 -11.12
CA ASP A 96 9.78 34.94 -12.34
C ASP A 96 11.29 35.18 -12.15
N LYS A 97 11.68 36.28 -11.49
CA LYS A 97 13.08 36.60 -11.16
C LYS A 97 13.72 35.56 -10.23
N ASN A 98 12.97 34.99 -9.31
CA ASN A 98 13.47 33.95 -8.42
C ASN A 98 13.73 32.61 -9.12
N ASN A 99 13.04 32.32 -10.22
CA ASN A 99 13.29 31.14 -11.04
C ASN A 99 14.66 31.17 -11.72
N GLU A 100 15.19 32.33 -12.07
CA GLU A 100 16.53 32.48 -12.64
C GLU A 100 17.65 32.23 -11.60
N ASN A 101 17.40 32.56 -10.34
CA ASN A 101 18.36 32.37 -9.24
C ASN A 101 18.28 31.01 -8.54
N SER A 102 17.21 30.23 -8.75
CA SER A 102 17.04 28.91 -8.13
C SER A 102 17.91 27.80 -8.76
N ASN A 103 18.66 28.10 -9.82
CA ASN A 103 19.55 27.16 -10.49
C ASN A 103 20.84 26.79 -9.69
N LYS A 104 21.05 27.34 -8.49
CA LYS A 104 22.20 27.01 -7.64
C LYS A 104 21.98 25.88 -6.64
N LEU A 105 20.75 25.36 -6.51
CA LEU A 105 20.55 24.11 -5.78
C LEU A 105 21.08 22.97 -6.65
N HIS A 106 21.95 22.12 -6.10
CA HIS A 106 22.36 20.85 -6.73
C HIS A 106 21.13 20.00 -7.00
N ARG A 107 20.43 20.28 -8.11
CA ARG A 107 19.36 19.42 -8.60
C ARG A 107 20.02 18.20 -9.24
N LEU A 108 19.75 17.04 -8.70
CA LEU A 108 20.02 15.79 -9.41
C LEU A 108 19.36 15.89 -10.79
N LYS A 109 20.05 15.44 -11.83
CA LYS A 109 19.46 15.39 -13.16
C LYS A 109 18.18 14.53 -13.10
N PRO A 110 17.06 14.98 -13.69
CA PRO A 110 15.87 14.16 -13.73
C PRO A 110 16.18 12.85 -14.46
N LEU A 111 15.66 11.74 -13.91
CA LEU A 111 15.77 10.44 -14.56
C LEU A 111 15.09 10.51 -15.93
N LYS A 112 15.79 10.10 -16.98
CA LYS A 112 15.21 9.92 -18.30
C LYS A 112 14.66 8.50 -18.39
N LEU A 113 13.53 8.33 -19.09
CA LEU A 113 12.96 6.99 -19.35
C LEU A 113 13.94 6.05 -20.05
N SER A 114 14.94 6.58 -20.75
CA SER A 114 16.01 5.82 -21.39
C SER A 114 17.10 5.33 -20.43
N ASP A 115 17.17 5.88 -19.21
CA ASP A 115 18.23 5.57 -18.24
C ASP A 115 17.89 4.33 -17.41
N GLY A 116 16.64 3.83 -17.48
CA GLY A 116 16.22 2.57 -16.89
C GLY A 116 16.38 1.42 -17.88
N LYS A 117 17.13 0.38 -17.53
CA LYS A 117 16.98 -0.91 -18.20
C LYS A 117 15.52 -1.32 -18.01
N LYS A 118 14.75 -1.48 -19.09
CA LYS A 118 13.47 -2.18 -19.02
C LYS A 118 13.77 -3.54 -18.40
N ASN A 119 13.26 -3.81 -17.21
CA ASN A 119 13.26 -5.17 -16.71
C ASN A 119 12.52 -6.00 -17.75
N SER A 120 13.22 -6.93 -18.39
CA SER A 120 12.58 -7.90 -19.26
C SER A 120 11.57 -8.69 -18.44
N GLU A 121 10.40 -8.93 -18.99
CA GLU A 121 9.45 -9.85 -18.36
C GLU A 121 10.15 -11.20 -18.12
N PRO A 122 9.78 -11.91 -17.04
CA PRO A 122 10.37 -13.22 -16.78
C PRO A 122 10.17 -14.15 -17.97
N SER A 123 11.20 -14.92 -18.31
CA SER A 123 11.08 -15.96 -19.34
C SER A 123 10.15 -17.07 -18.83
N VAL A 124 9.11 -17.40 -19.60
CA VAL A 124 8.17 -18.48 -19.29
C VAL A 124 8.29 -19.60 -20.32
N THR A 125 8.10 -20.84 -19.89
CA THR A 125 8.08 -21.97 -20.82
C THR A 125 6.82 -22.04 -21.66
N GLY A 126 5.69 -21.53 -21.13
CA GLY A 126 4.38 -21.48 -21.78
C GLY A 126 3.77 -22.84 -22.09
N LYS A 127 4.34 -23.93 -21.55
CA LYS A 127 3.87 -25.32 -21.80
C LYS A 127 3.62 -26.02 -20.46
N ILE A 128 2.41 -26.54 -20.28
CA ILE A 128 2.07 -27.36 -19.11
C ILE A 128 2.70 -28.75 -19.28
N PRO A 129 3.51 -29.22 -18.33
CA PRO A 129 4.00 -30.59 -18.31
C PRO A 129 2.88 -31.62 -18.17
N THR A 130 3.07 -32.83 -18.69
CA THR A 130 2.10 -33.93 -18.65
C THR A 130 1.73 -34.31 -17.22
N GLU A 131 2.70 -34.25 -16.30
CA GLU A 131 2.54 -34.54 -14.87
C GLU A 131 1.78 -33.44 -14.12
N GLY A 132 1.72 -32.21 -14.67
CA GLY A 132 1.08 -31.04 -14.08
C GLY A 132 2.07 -30.00 -13.59
N CYS A 133 1.54 -28.96 -12.91
CA CYS A 133 2.31 -27.85 -12.38
C CYS A 133 2.04 -27.62 -10.89
N ALA A 134 2.98 -27.04 -10.19
CA ALA A 134 2.70 -26.42 -8.89
C ALA A 134 2.13 -25.02 -9.09
N LEU A 135 1.09 -24.68 -8.34
CA LEU A 135 0.45 -23.37 -8.31
C LEU A 135 0.90 -22.60 -7.08
N GLY A 136 1.48 -21.43 -7.27
CA GLY A 136 1.75 -20.46 -6.21
C GLY A 136 0.77 -19.29 -6.29
N ILE A 137 0.23 -18.88 -5.14
CA ILE A 137 -0.70 -17.73 -5.04
C ILE A 137 -0.21 -16.80 -3.93
N ASP A 138 0.08 -15.55 -4.29
CA ASP A 138 0.35 -14.47 -3.34
C ASP A 138 -0.84 -13.51 -3.33
N ILE A 139 -1.52 -13.42 -2.20
CA ILE A 139 -2.76 -12.66 -2.04
C ILE A 139 -2.51 -11.43 -1.19
N GLY A 140 -2.10 -10.35 -1.85
CA GLY A 140 -1.94 -9.05 -1.21
C GLY A 140 -3.22 -8.22 -1.22
N SER A 141 -3.24 -7.15 -0.44
CA SER A 141 -4.36 -6.18 -0.40
C SER A 141 -4.51 -5.39 -1.70
N THR A 142 -3.40 -5.11 -2.39
CA THR A 142 -3.37 -4.34 -3.64
C THR A 142 -3.40 -5.25 -4.85
N SER A 143 -2.61 -6.33 -4.83
CA SER A 143 -2.47 -7.26 -5.95
C SER A 143 -2.53 -8.71 -5.51
N THR A 144 -3.02 -9.56 -6.40
CA THR A 144 -3.01 -11.02 -6.27
C THR A 144 -2.22 -11.59 -7.44
N ASN A 145 -1.18 -12.37 -7.13
CA ASN A 145 -0.29 -12.94 -8.12
C ASN A 145 -0.45 -14.46 -8.14
N LEU A 146 -0.54 -15.03 -9.34
CA LEU A 146 -0.54 -16.46 -9.55
C LEU A 146 0.66 -16.85 -10.40
N VAL A 147 1.33 -17.93 -10.03
CA VAL A 147 2.45 -18.48 -10.79
C VAL A 147 2.27 -19.98 -10.98
N LEU A 148 2.65 -20.47 -12.15
CA LEU A 148 2.78 -21.90 -12.44
C LEU A 148 4.26 -22.24 -12.60
N ILE A 149 4.73 -23.24 -11.88
CA ILE A 149 6.08 -23.78 -12.00
C ILE A 149 6.04 -25.29 -12.31
N ASP A 150 6.97 -25.77 -13.10
CA ASP A 150 7.13 -27.20 -13.40
C ASP A 150 7.91 -27.92 -12.29
N ASN A 151 8.16 -29.22 -12.48
CA ASN A 151 8.93 -30.03 -11.52
C ASN A 151 10.40 -29.62 -11.44
N ASP A 152 10.95 -29.03 -12.50
CA ASP A 152 12.29 -28.44 -12.52
C ASP A 152 12.32 -27.05 -11.94
N LYS A 153 11.17 -26.56 -11.40
CA LYS A 153 10.96 -25.22 -10.81
C LYS A 153 11.14 -24.09 -11.82
N LYS A 154 10.99 -24.38 -13.13
CA LYS A 154 10.97 -23.35 -14.16
C LYS A 154 9.60 -22.69 -14.21
N LEU A 155 9.59 -21.39 -14.45
CA LEU A 155 8.36 -20.63 -14.58
C LEU A 155 7.63 -21.02 -15.87
N VAL A 156 6.43 -21.57 -15.72
CA VAL A 156 5.55 -21.95 -16.83
C VAL A 156 4.69 -20.80 -17.26
N ASP A 157 4.11 -20.09 -16.29
CA ASP A 157 3.23 -18.94 -16.49
C ASP A 157 3.14 -18.10 -15.23
N PHE A 158 2.79 -16.82 -15.40
CA PHE A 158 2.52 -15.94 -14.27
C PHE A 158 1.41 -14.93 -14.59
N GLN A 159 0.76 -14.44 -13.54
CA GLN A 159 -0.27 -13.42 -13.64
C GLN A 159 -0.15 -12.43 -12.50
N TYR A 160 -0.35 -11.17 -12.83
CA TYR A 160 -0.47 -10.06 -11.89
C TYR A 160 -1.88 -9.47 -12.00
N LEU A 161 -2.67 -9.57 -10.94
CA LEU A 161 -4.05 -9.12 -10.90
C LEU A 161 -4.24 -8.08 -9.78
N ARG A 162 -5.09 -7.10 -10.02
CA ARG A 162 -5.53 -6.21 -8.92
C ARG A 162 -6.51 -6.95 -8.04
N THR A 163 -6.25 -6.94 -6.71
CA THR A 163 -7.15 -7.57 -5.71
C THR A 163 -8.49 -6.84 -5.63
N GLY A 164 -8.46 -5.50 -5.64
CA GLY A 164 -9.69 -4.69 -5.65
C GLY A 164 -10.58 -4.87 -4.42
N GLY A 165 -10.01 -5.30 -3.28
CA GLY A 165 -10.75 -5.57 -2.06
C GLY A 165 -11.47 -6.92 -2.01
N ASP A 166 -11.47 -7.69 -3.11
CA ASP A 166 -12.08 -9.02 -3.20
C ASP A 166 -11.05 -10.06 -3.66
N SER A 167 -10.36 -10.63 -2.68
CA SER A 167 -9.30 -11.63 -2.88
C SER A 167 -9.80 -12.90 -3.55
N GLU A 168 -11.02 -13.34 -3.20
CA GLU A 168 -11.60 -14.58 -3.73
C GLU A 168 -11.89 -14.43 -5.23
N ASN A 169 -12.51 -13.32 -5.61
CA ASN A 169 -12.79 -13.04 -7.01
C ASN A 169 -11.49 -12.82 -7.81
N ALA A 170 -10.45 -12.20 -7.22
CA ALA A 170 -9.16 -12.05 -7.87
C ALA A 170 -8.53 -13.40 -8.18
N VAL A 171 -8.54 -14.35 -7.23
CA VAL A 171 -8.04 -15.71 -7.45
C VAL A 171 -8.88 -16.44 -8.52
N LYS A 172 -10.22 -16.37 -8.47
CA LYS A 172 -11.09 -16.96 -9.48
C LYS A 172 -10.76 -16.45 -10.89
N ARG A 173 -10.63 -15.14 -11.06
CA ARG A 173 -10.23 -14.55 -12.36
C ARG A 173 -8.87 -15.06 -12.84
N GLY A 174 -7.92 -15.25 -11.94
CA GLY A 174 -6.62 -15.83 -12.26
C GLY A 174 -6.72 -17.26 -12.74
N LEU A 175 -7.47 -18.09 -12.03
CA LEU A 175 -7.72 -19.50 -12.44
C LEU A 175 -8.49 -19.60 -13.75
N ASP A 176 -9.49 -18.77 -13.98
CA ASP A 176 -10.24 -18.70 -15.24
C ASP A 176 -9.34 -18.30 -16.41
N SER A 177 -8.41 -17.37 -16.18
CA SER A 177 -7.42 -16.99 -17.18
C SER A 177 -6.45 -18.13 -17.50
N ILE A 178 -5.99 -18.89 -16.51
CA ILE A 178 -5.17 -20.09 -16.70
C ILE A 178 -5.96 -21.12 -17.51
N LYS A 179 -7.20 -21.40 -17.12
CA LYS A 179 -8.08 -22.35 -17.81
C LYS A 179 -8.31 -21.96 -19.27
N LYS A 180 -8.51 -20.66 -19.54
CA LYS A 180 -8.71 -20.16 -20.92
C LYS A 180 -7.47 -20.36 -21.80
N ARG A 181 -6.28 -20.28 -21.25
CA ARG A 181 -5.03 -20.40 -22.01
C ARG A 181 -4.53 -21.84 -22.18
N PHE A 182 -4.69 -22.65 -21.15
CA PHE A 182 -4.08 -23.97 -21.07
C PHE A 182 -5.08 -25.13 -20.95
N GLY A 183 -6.40 -24.82 -20.85
CA GLY A 183 -7.42 -25.83 -20.56
C GLY A 183 -7.44 -26.23 -19.09
N ASP A 184 -7.84 -27.47 -18.82
CA ASP A 184 -7.85 -28.00 -17.44
C ASP A 184 -6.42 -28.41 -17.04
N VAL A 185 -5.81 -27.62 -16.19
CA VAL A 185 -4.46 -27.85 -15.67
C VAL A 185 -4.53 -28.73 -14.42
N LYS A 186 -3.75 -29.79 -14.38
CA LYS A 186 -3.54 -30.57 -13.17
C LYS A 186 -2.55 -29.83 -12.25
N PHE A 187 -2.98 -29.47 -11.05
CA PHE A 187 -2.08 -28.95 -10.03
C PHE A 187 -1.56 -30.09 -9.16
N ILE A 188 -0.23 -30.26 -9.12
CA ILE A 188 0.45 -31.27 -8.30
C ILE A 188 0.67 -30.79 -6.87
N SER A 189 0.68 -29.48 -6.67
CA SER A 189 0.69 -28.81 -5.37
C SER A 189 0.16 -27.40 -5.48
N VAL A 190 -0.33 -26.85 -4.34
CA VAL A 190 -0.85 -25.49 -4.25
C VAL A 190 -0.29 -24.81 -3.01
N GLY A 191 0.52 -23.76 -3.20
CA GLY A 191 1.08 -22.93 -2.13
C GLY A 191 0.43 -21.54 -2.09
N VAL A 192 0.11 -21.05 -0.89
CA VAL A 192 -0.54 -19.75 -0.71
C VAL A 192 0.22 -18.90 0.30
N THR A 193 0.38 -17.60 -0.03
CA THR A 193 0.99 -16.59 0.83
C THR A 193 0.23 -15.26 0.72
N GLY A 194 0.73 -14.22 1.36
CA GLY A 194 0.11 -12.91 1.38
C GLY A 194 -0.86 -12.69 2.54
N SER A 195 -1.42 -11.49 2.65
CA SER A 195 -2.34 -11.12 3.73
C SER A 195 -3.66 -11.91 3.71
N GLY A 196 -4.09 -12.39 2.53
CA GLY A 196 -5.29 -13.23 2.35
C GLY A 196 -5.06 -14.73 2.48
N ARG A 197 -3.84 -15.19 2.76
CA ARG A 197 -3.45 -16.61 2.73
C ARG A 197 -4.30 -17.54 3.58
N ASP A 198 -4.62 -17.14 4.81
CA ASP A 198 -5.32 -18.03 5.75
C ASP A 198 -6.76 -18.32 5.32
N ARG A 199 -7.47 -17.29 4.84
CA ARG A 199 -8.84 -17.44 4.35
C ARG A 199 -8.87 -18.26 3.06
N ILE A 200 -8.13 -17.82 2.05
CA ILE A 200 -8.18 -18.43 0.72
C ILE A 200 -7.50 -19.79 0.72
N GLY A 201 -6.33 -19.92 1.36
CA GLY A 201 -5.60 -21.18 1.42
C GLY A 201 -6.41 -22.31 2.07
N LYS A 202 -7.11 -22.02 3.16
CA LYS A 202 -8.04 -22.98 3.78
C LYS A 202 -9.23 -23.30 2.89
N HIS A 203 -9.81 -22.29 2.25
CA HIS A 203 -10.98 -22.46 1.39
C HIS A 203 -10.70 -23.33 0.17
N ILE A 204 -9.53 -23.19 -0.46
CA ILE A 204 -9.13 -23.99 -1.63
C ILE A 204 -8.42 -25.30 -1.28
N GLY A 205 -8.18 -25.57 0.02
CA GLY A 205 -7.44 -26.75 0.44
C GLY A 205 -5.97 -26.75 0.02
N ALA A 206 -5.28 -25.60 0.15
CA ALA A 206 -3.87 -25.49 -0.24
C ALA A 206 -2.97 -26.38 0.61
N ASP A 207 -2.00 -27.05 -0.02
CA ASP A 207 -1.02 -27.92 0.64
C ASP A 207 -0.09 -27.16 1.57
N THR A 208 0.19 -25.91 1.20
CA THR A 208 1.13 -25.05 1.93
C THR A 208 0.57 -23.65 2.08
N ILE A 209 0.47 -23.18 3.33
CA ILE A 209 0.12 -21.80 3.67
C ILE A 209 1.29 -21.22 4.46
N LYS A 210 1.98 -20.21 3.91
CA LYS A 210 3.14 -19.58 4.54
C LYS A 210 2.97 -18.07 4.62
N ASP A 211 3.58 -17.48 5.64
CA ASP A 211 3.69 -16.02 5.71
C ASP A 211 4.60 -15.46 4.61
N GLU A 212 4.43 -14.16 4.34
CA GLU A 212 5.13 -13.47 3.26
C GLU A 212 6.66 -13.48 3.44
N ILE A 213 7.14 -13.35 4.67
CA ILE A 213 8.58 -13.30 4.96
C ILE A 213 9.21 -14.63 4.59
N THR A 214 8.63 -15.73 5.05
CA THR A 214 9.08 -17.09 4.74
C THR A 214 9.03 -17.37 3.23
N ALA A 215 7.94 -17.00 2.56
CA ALA A 215 7.80 -17.23 1.13
C ALA A 215 8.83 -16.43 0.30
N LYS A 216 9.02 -15.15 0.63
CA LYS A 216 9.99 -14.27 -0.06
C LYS A 216 11.43 -14.66 0.19
N ALA A 217 11.78 -15.03 1.43
CA ALA A 217 13.10 -15.56 1.75
C ALA A 217 13.41 -16.83 0.93
N LYS A 218 12.44 -17.76 0.86
CA LYS A 218 12.60 -18.98 0.07
C LYS A 218 12.77 -18.72 -1.42
N ALA A 219 12.01 -17.77 -1.97
CA ALA A 219 12.11 -17.37 -3.37
C ALA A 219 13.47 -16.72 -3.67
N ALA A 220 13.99 -15.88 -2.76
CA ALA A 220 15.29 -15.24 -2.92
C ALA A 220 16.44 -16.26 -2.93
N VAL A 221 16.47 -17.18 -1.96
CA VAL A 221 17.47 -18.25 -1.90
C VAL A 221 17.35 -19.20 -3.09
N PHE A 222 16.14 -19.39 -3.61
CA PHE A 222 15.93 -20.18 -4.83
C PHE A 222 16.51 -19.49 -6.07
N ALA A 223 16.41 -18.16 -6.15
CA ALA A 223 16.98 -17.39 -7.25
C ALA A 223 18.53 -17.35 -7.19
N ASP A 224 19.07 -17.22 -5.98
CA ASP A 224 20.50 -17.22 -5.73
C ASP A 224 20.75 -17.71 -4.29
N SER A 225 21.48 -18.82 -4.14
CA SER A 225 21.77 -19.45 -2.84
C SER A 225 22.63 -18.60 -1.91
N GLU A 226 23.35 -17.61 -2.45
CA GLU A 226 24.23 -16.71 -1.68
C GLU A 226 23.49 -15.51 -1.08
N VAL A 227 22.18 -15.37 -1.36
CA VAL A 227 21.39 -14.25 -0.82
C VAL A 227 21.21 -14.40 0.70
N ASP A 228 21.67 -13.41 1.44
CA ASP A 228 21.48 -13.27 2.89
C ASP A 228 20.51 -12.15 3.29
N THR A 229 20.19 -11.27 2.37
CA THR A 229 19.39 -10.07 2.65
C THR A 229 18.39 -9.80 1.52
N VAL A 230 17.12 -9.54 1.88
CA VAL A 230 16.07 -9.14 0.94
C VAL A 230 15.49 -7.80 1.33
N PHE A 231 15.51 -6.85 0.42
CA PHE A 231 14.69 -5.64 0.48
C PHE A 231 13.42 -5.86 -0.34
N GLU A 232 12.29 -5.88 0.31
CA GLU A 232 10.99 -5.96 -0.34
C GLU A 232 10.27 -4.64 -0.18
N ILE A 233 9.87 -4.03 -1.30
CA ILE A 233 9.16 -2.76 -1.33
C ILE A 233 7.89 -2.98 -2.13
N GLY A 234 6.78 -3.14 -1.41
CA GLY A 234 5.46 -3.40 -1.96
C GLY A 234 4.61 -2.15 -2.10
N GLY A 235 3.33 -2.34 -2.45
CA GLY A 235 2.38 -1.25 -2.63
C GLY A 235 1.92 -0.57 -1.34
N GLN A 236 2.01 -1.25 -0.19
CA GLN A 236 1.54 -0.75 1.11
C GLN A 236 2.61 -0.73 2.19
N ASP A 237 3.54 -1.66 2.14
CA ASP A 237 4.60 -1.79 3.12
C ASP A 237 5.93 -2.10 2.46
N SER A 238 6.98 -2.10 3.27
CA SER A 238 8.31 -2.54 2.89
C SER A 238 8.89 -3.41 4.00
N LYS A 239 9.70 -4.39 3.62
CA LYS A 239 10.30 -5.34 4.54
C LYS A 239 11.80 -5.44 4.31
N TYR A 240 12.51 -5.55 5.40
CA TYR A 240 13.89 -6.01 5.44
C TYR A 240 13.90 -7.44 5.99
N ILE A 241 14.44 -8.37 5.23
CA ILE A 241 14.50 -9.78 5.62
C ILE A 241 15.96 -10.19 5.65
N SER A 242 16.44 -10.61 6.82
CA SER A 242 17.77 -11.22 6.97
C SER A 242 17.62 -12.73 6.98
N ILE A 243 18.34 -13.39 6.11
CA ILE A 243 18.38 -14.85 5.97
C ILE A 243 19.63 -15.34 6.67
N LYS A 244 19.47 -16.13 7.73
CA LYS A 244 20.60 -16.82 8.36
C LYS A 244 20.69 -18.22 7.75
N THR A 245 21.76 -18.47 7.05
CA THR A 245 22.16 -19.85 6.71
C THR A 245 22.59 -20.52 8.00
N GLY A 246 21.79 -21.49 8.47
CA GLY A 246 22.11 -22.33 9.64
C GLY A 246 23.19 -23.33 9.32
#